data_2668cb411c7829457a2024747638d266
#
_entry.id   2668cb411c7829457a2024747638d266
#
_cell.length_a   1.000
_cell.length_b   1.000
_cell.length_c   1.000
_cell.angle_alpha   90.00
_cell.angle_beta   90.00
_cell.angle_gamma   90.00
#
_symmetry.space_group_name_H-M   'P 1'
#
loop_
_entity.id
_entity.type
_entity.pdbx_description
1 polymer ?
#
loop_
_entity_poly.entity_id
_entity_poly.type
_entity_poly.pdbx_seq_one_letter_code
_entity_poly.pdbx_strand_id
1 'polypeptide(L)'
;MTDTRDDTPADDEPGSDTPGLACVLDFNANDPSGSGGLTGDVLAMGSVGAHSLPVVTGSYARDTSGIHDFYAFDEDAVGEQARTIAEDVPVQVIKVGFLGSPENIALIAELADDYDGVPVVAYMPNLSWWEDEKIDDYLDAFRELMLPQTSVLVGHHSTLRRWLLPDWEGERYPSPRDIARAASEQGVPYVLVTGVPLPEQHIDNVLATPETVVVHEKFERIEAVFAGAGDTLSAALAALLATGMDLPEATREALVYLDRCLDEGFRPGMGQVIPDRLFWAQPEEAEHEEDGEPEGSLSPGNDYFEVPFNETKH
;
A
#
# COMPACT_ATOMS: atom_id res chain seq x y z
N MET A 1 36.24 -61.72 -17.90
CA MET A 1 35.25 -61.12 -17.03
C MET A 1 35.43 -59.62 -17.14
N THR A 2 34.72 -59.00 -18.06
CA THR A 2 34.75 -57.57 -18.37
C THR A 2 33.52 -56.95 -17.71
N ASP A 3 33.79 -56.11 -16.72
CA ASP A 3 32.79 -55.33 -15.98
C ASP A 3 32.45 -54.09 -16.81
N THR A 4 31.28 -54.08 -17.41
CA THR A 4 30.72 -52.94 -18.15
C THR A 4 29.97 -52.07 -17.17
N ARG A 5 30.56 -50.93 -16.75
CA ARG A 5 29.86 -49.87 -16.05
C ARG A 5 28.87 -49.21 -17.03
N ASP A 6 27.62 -49.27 -16.65
CA ASP A 6 26.50 -48.58 -17.27
C ASP A 6 26.54 -47.10 -16.85
N ASP A 7 27.06 -46.24 -17.75
CA ASP A 7 27.00 -44.77 -17.59
C ASP A 7 25.68 -44.29 -18.17
N THR A 8 24.62 -44.31 -17.35
CA THR A 8 23.39 -43.60 -17.67
C THR A 8 23.60 -42.10 -17.37
N PRO A 9 23.44 -41.19 -18.34
CA PRO A 9 23.45 -39.76 -18.04
C PRO A 9 22.29 -39.41 -17.12
N ALA A 10 22.57 -38.65 -16.06
CA ALA A 10 21.54 -38.03 -15.25
C ALA A 10 20.70 -37.15 -16.18
N ASP A 11 19.41 -37.43 -16.24
CA ASP A 11 18.43 -36.55 -16.86
C ASP A 11 18.49 -35.20 -16.11
N ASP A 12 19.00 -34.17 -16.80
CA ASP A 12 18.78 -32.77 -16.44
C ASP A 12 17.26 -32.52 -16.48
N GLU A 13 16.63 -32.55 -15.34
CA GLU A 13 15.23 -32.01 -15.23
C GLU A 13 15.27 -30.56 -15.72
N PRO A 14 14.49 -30.20 -16.73
CA PRO A 14 14.36 -28.80 -17.10
C PRO A 14 13.79 -28.07 -15.89
N GLY A 15 14.58 -27.16 -15.31
CA GLY A 15 14.16 -26.29 -14.24
C GLY A 15 12.79 -25.70 -14.61
N SER A 16 11.82 -25.83 -13.73
CA SER A 16 10.48 -25.25 -13.93
C SER A 16 10.64 -23.73 -14.03
N ASP A 17 10.62 -23.20 -15.26
CA ASP A 17 10.46 -21.77 -15.55
C ASP A 17 9.03 -21.32 -15.18
N THR A 18 8.58 -21.64 -13.97
CA THR A 18 7.43 -20.96 -13.41
C THR A 18 7.98 -19.63 -12.90
N PRO A 19 7.58 -18.47 -13.44
CA PRO A 19 8.00 -17.19 -12.91
C PRO A 19 7.73 -17.20 -11.40
N GLY A 20 8.76 -16.93 -10.61
CA GLY A 20 8.59 -16.82 -9.16
C GLY A 20 7.54 -15.75 -8.86
N LEU A 21 6.83 -15.89 -7.74
CA LEU A 21 5.88 -14.88 -7.29
C LEU A 21 6.63 -13.54 -7.13
N ALA A 22 6.05 -12.45 -7.67
CA ALA A 22 6.62 -11.11 -7.56
C ALA A 22 6.64 -10.68 -6.08
N CYS A 23 7.78 -10.20 -5.59
CA CYS A 23 8.00 -9.83 -4.20
C CYS A 23 8.24 -8.34 -4.04
N VAL A 24 7.60 -7.72 -3.07
CA VAL A 24 7.73 -6.31 -2.71
C VAL A 24 8.32 -6.20 -1.30
N LEU A 25 9.47 -5.56 -1.15
CA LEU A 25 10.02 -5.20 0.15
C LEU A 25 9.23 -4.00 0.68
N ASP A 26 8.49 -4.20 1.76
CA ASP A 26 7.44 -3.29 2.21
C ASP A 26 7.74 -2.75 3.61
N PHE A 27 8.09 -1.47 3.68
CA PHE A 27 8.38 -0.76 4.93
C PHE A 27 7.17 0.05 5.37
N ASN A 28 6.57 -0.30 6.48
CA ASN A 28 5.48 0.48 7.07
C ASN A 28 5.31 0.15 8.56
N ALA A 29 4.48 0.93 9.23
CA ALA A 29 4.09 0.68 10.60
C ALA A 29 3.02 -0.41 10.71
N ASN A 30 3.02 -1.15 11.82
CA ASN A 30 1.92 -2.01 12.19
C ASN A 30 0.69 -1.19 12.60
N ASP A 31 -0.46 -1.46 12.00
CA ASP A 31 -1.75 -0.85 12.34
C ASP A 31 -2.68 -1.90 12.97
N PRO A 32 -2.90 -1.84 14.31
CA PRO A 32 -3.74 -2.82 15.01
C PRO A 32 -5.22 -2.72 14.66
N SER A 33 -5.67 -1.61 14.05
CA SER A 33 -7.04 -1.50 13.56
C SER A 33 -7.28 -2.21 12.23
N GLY A 34 -6.21 -2.63 11.54
CA GLY A 34 -6.27 -3.24 10.21
C GLY A 34 -6.65 -2.28 9.09
N SER A 35 -6.76 -0.97 9.39
CA SER A 35 -7.21 0.01 8.39
C SER A 35 -6.14 0.38 7.37
N GLY A 36 -4.87 0.43 7.77
CA GLY A 36 -3.74 0.77 6.92
C GLY A 36 -2.45 0.09 7.38
N GLY A 37 -1.31 0.73 7.17
CA GLY A 37 -0.01 0.21 7.53
C GLY A 37 0.28 -1.15 6.89
N LEU A 38 1.20 -1.92 7.46
CA LEU A 38 1.59 -3.24 6.93
C LEU A 38 0.41 -4.20 6.76
N THR A 39 -0.59 -4.17 7.66
CA THR A 39 -1.78 -5.03 7.52
C THR A 39 -2.53 -4.72 6.23
N GLY A 40 -2.74 -3.44 5.94
CA GLY A 40 -3.38 -2.99 4.70
C GLY A 40 -2.56 -3.32 3.46
N ASP A 41 -1.25 -3.13 3.55
CA ASP A 41 -0.31 -3.37 2.45
C ASP A 41 -0.26 -4.86 2.06
N VAL A 42 -0.07 -5.75 3.03
CA VAL A 42 -0.03 -7.21 2.80
C VAL A 42 -1.31 -7.71 2.13
N LEU A 43 -2.48 -7.25 2.61
CA LEU A 43 -3.77 -7.65 2.02
C LEU A 43 -3.92 -7.11 0.59
N ALA A 44 -3.56 -5.84 0.33
CA ALA A 44 -3.64 -5.25 -0.99
C ALA A 44 -2.70 -5.93 -1.99
N MET A 45 -1.42 -6.14 -1.62
CA MET A 45 -0.44 -6.81 -2.47
C MET A 45 -0.84 -8.24 -2.79
N GLY A 46 -1.28 -9.00 -1.80
CA GLY A 46 -1.78 -10.37 -2.00
C GLY A 46 -3.01 -10.42 -2.91
N SER A 47 -3.90 -9.43 -2.81
CA SER A 47 -5.12 -9.35 -3.63
C SER A 47 -4.83 -9.09 -5.11
N VAL A 48 -3.75 -8.38 -5.43
CA VAL A 48 -3.38 -8.06 -6.82
C VAL A 48 -2.23 -8.95 -7.36
N GLY A 49 -1.85 -10.01 -6.63
CA GLY A 49 -0.99 -11.07 -7.15
C GLY A 49 0.51 -10.94 -6.85
N ALA A 50 0.92 -10.16 -5.85
CA ALA A 50 2.30 -10.11 -5.37
C ALA A 50 2.43 -10.56 -3.92
N HIS A 51 3.64 -10.89 -3.51
CA HIS A 51 3.99 -11.24 -2.14
C HIS A 51 4.67 -10.05 -1.44
N SER A 52 4.12 -9.64 -0.31
CA SER A 52 4.75 -8.64 0.55
C SER A 52 5.84 -9.29 1.41
N LEU A 53 6.99 -8.62 1.50
CA LEU A 53 8.07 -8.89 2.46
C LEU A 53 8.02 -7.77 3.52
N PRO A 54 7.18 -7.92 4.56
CA PRO A 54 6.85 -6.81 5.45
C PRO A 54 7.95 -6.55 6.48
N VAL A 55 8.46 -5.33 6.51
CA VAL A 55 9.40 -4.80 7.49
C VAL A 55 8.69 -3.81 8.39
N VAL A 56 8.63 -4.12 9.68
CA VAL A 56 7.91 -3.29 10.66
C VAL A 56 8.78 -2.13 11.11
N THR A 57 8.35 -0.90 10.83
CA THR A 57 9.05 0.32 11.26
C THR A 57 8.64 0.82 12.64
N GLY A 58 7.56 0.30 13.18
CA GLY A 58 6.99 0.63 14.47
C GLY A 58 5.54 0.20 14.58
N SER A 59 4.84 0.63 15.60
CA SER A 59 3.43 0.30 15.81
C SER A 59 2.61 1.50 16.24
N TYR A 60 1.44 1.68 15.61
CA TYR A 60 0.47 2.66 16.08
C TYR A 60 -0.26 2.18 17.33
N ALA A 61 -0.51 3.10 18.26
CA ALA A 61 -1.59 3.00 19.23
C ALA A 61 -2.80 3.74 18.66
N ARG A 62 -3.72 3.02 18.02
CA ARG A 62 -4.88 3.63 17.36
C ARG A 62 -6.12 2.74 17.46
N ASP A 63 -7.26 3.37 17.25
CA ASP A 63 -8.55 2.74 16.99
C ASP A 63 -9.09 3.12 15.61
N THR A 64 -10.34 2.80 15.32
CA THR A 64 -10.98 3.16 14.04
C THR A 64 -11.26 4.65 13.91
N SER A 65 -11.18 5.42 14.99
CA SER A 65 -11.45 6.88 15.00
C SER A 65 -10.20 7.70 14.70
N GLY A 66 -9.01 7.23 15.12
CA GLY A 66 -7.76 7.96 14.90
C GLY A 66 -6.53 7.31 15.52
N ILE A 67 -5.40 7.95 15.27
CA ILE A 67 -4.10 7.58 15.84
C ILE A 67 -3.91 8.39 17.13
N HIS A 68 -3.59 7.71 18.23
CA HIS A 68 -3.38 8.29 19.56
C HIS A 68 -1.90 8.43 19.92
N ASP A 69 -1.07 7.49 19.43
CA ASP A 69 0.38 7.48 19.66
C ASP A 69 1.08 6.58 18.63
N PHE A 70 2.40 6.67 18.58
CA PHE A 70 3.24 5.84 17.72
C PHE A 70 4.54 5.47 18.44
N TYR A 71 4.92 4.19 18.35
CA TYR A 71 6.13 3.62 18.91
C TYR A 71 7.04 3.16 17.78
N ALA A 72 8.06 3.96 17.46
CA ALA A 72 9.06 3.59 16.46
C ALA A 72 9.90 2.40 16.95
N PHE A 73 10.29 1.51 16.04
CA PHE A 73 11.41 0.62 16.25
C PHE A 73 12.71 1.37 15.96
N ASP A 74 13.80 0.97 16.64
CA ASP A 74 15.11 1.50 16.35
C ASP A 74 15.61 1.04 14.97
N GLU A 75 16.54 1.80 14.41
CA GLU A 75 17.07 1.56 13.07
C GLU A 75 17.79 0.20 12.96
N ASP A 76 18.41 -0.28 14.02
CA ASP A 76 19.08 -1.59 14.05
C ASP A 76 18.05 -2.72 13.85
N ALA A 77 16.91 -2.66 14.56
CA ALA A 77 15.85 -3.66 14.44
C ALA A 77 15.18 -3.61 13.06
N VAL A 78 14.96 -2.44 12.49
CA VAL A 78 14.40 -2.27 11.14
C VAL A 78 15.37 -2.80 10.09
N GLY A 79 16.65 -2.44 10.20
CA GLY A 79 17.70 -2.85 9.27
C GLY A 79 17.96 -4.36 9.29
N GLU A 80 17.93 -5.00 10.47
CA GLU A 80 18.10 -6.46 10.59
C GLU A 80 16.97 -7.22 9.90
N GLN A 81 15.71 -6.79 10.08
CA GLN A 81 14.55 -7.37 9.38
C GLN A 81 14.74 -7.28 7.85
N ALA A 82 15.04 -6.07 7.36
CA ALA A 82 15.15 -5.81 5.94
C ALA A 82 16.28 -6.61 5.28
N ARG A 83 17.49 -6.57 5.84
CA ARG A 83 18.66 -7.26 5.29
C ARG A 83 18.47 -8.77 5.31
N THR A 84 17.96 -9.33 6.39
CA THR A 84 17.75 -10.78 6.53
C THR A 84 16.83 -11.33 5.45
N ILE A 85 15.71 -10.65 5.16
CA ILE A 85 14.78 -11.14 4.15
C ILE A 85 15.26 -10.86 2.73
N ALA A 86 15.91 -9.72 2.50
CA ALA A 86 16.37 -9.32 1.17
C ALA A 86 17.64 -10.09 0.71
N GLU A 87 18.38 -10.71 1.61
CA GLU A 87 19.45 -11.65 1.30
C GLU A 87 18.91 -13.02 0.80
N ASP A 88 17.69 -13.40 1.19
CA ASP A 88 17.07 -14.68 0.84
C ASP A 88 16.10 -14.59 -0.35
N VAL A 89 15.37 -13.50 -0.48
CA VAL A 89 14.29 -13.32 -1.45
C VAL A 89 14.60 -12.19 -2.44
N PRO A 90 14.56 -12.44 -3.78
CA PRO A 90 14.70 -11.37 -4.75
C PRO A 90 13.60 -10.31 -4.63
N VAL A 91 13.99 -9.03 -4.55
CA VAL A 91 13.10 -7.89 -4.44
C VAL A 91 12.90 -7.25 -5.81
N GLN A 92 11.65 -7.11 -6.28
CA GLN A 92 11.30 -6.47 -7.54
C GLN A 92 10.90 -5.00 -7.39
N VAL A 93 10.33 -4.63 -6.25
CA VAL A 93 9.92 -3.25 -5.92
C VAL A 93 10.13 -3.03 -4.43
N ILE A 94 10.52 -1.82 -4.04
CA ILE A 94 10.51 -1.36 -2.66
C ILE A 94 9.29 -0.46 -2.46
N LYS A 95 8.45 -0.75 -1.48
CA LYS A 95 7.35 0.13 -1.06
C LYS A 95 7.68 0.76 0.28
N VAL A 96 7.49 2.07 0.37
CA VAL A 96 7.77 2.87 1.57
C VAL A 96 6.48 3.55 2.02
N GLY A 97 6.03 3.21 3.23
CA GLY A 97 4.94 3.87 3.94
C GLY A 97 5.45 4.81 5.04
N PHE A 98 4.85 4.74 6.25
CA PHE A 98 5.31 5.54 7.38
C PHE A 98 6.49 4.87 8.09
N LEU A 99 7.62 5.57 8.14
CA LEU A 99 8.89 5.03 8.62
C LEU A 99 9.17 5.31 10.11
N GLY A 100 8.42 6.24 10.70
CA GLY A 100 8.39 6.48 12.14
C GLY A 100 9.47 7.40 12.69
N SER A 101 10.66 7.46 12.08
CA SER A 101 11.74 8.35 12.55
C SER A 101 12.70 8.76 11.43
N PRO A 102 13.46 9.86 11.59
CA PRO A 102 14.52 10.25 10.66
C PRO A 102 15.62 9.20 10.52
N GLU A 103 15.95 8.46 11.58
CA GLU A 103 16.96 7.41 11.58
C GLU A 103 16.51 6.24 10.67
N ASN A 104 15.26 5.81 10.78
CA ASN A 104 14.70 4.80 9.89
C ASN A 104 14.65 5.28 8.43
N ILE A 105 14.35 6.58 8.19
CA ILE A 105 14.39 7.15 6.85
C ILE A 105 15.81 7.06 6.27
N ALA A 106 16.83 7.42 7.03
CA ALA A 106 18.21 7.37 6.60
C ALA A 106 18.65 5.94 6.25
N LEU A 107 18.35 4.99 7.13
CA LEU A 107 18.66 3.57 6.92
C LEU A 107 17.99 3.02 5.66
N ILE A 108 16.69 3.31 5.47
CA ILE A 108 15.92 2.75 4.35
C ILE A 108 16.32 3.41 3.03
N ALA A 109 16.68 4.69 3.05
CA ALA A 109 17.22 5.38 1.88
C ALA A 109 18.59 4.81 1.46
N GLU A 110 19.48 4.51 2.40
CA GLU A 110 20.75 3.83 2.14
C GLU A 110 20.51 2.42 1.54
N LEU A 111 19.59 1.68 2.14
CA LEU A 111 19.24 0.35 1.62
C LEU A 111 18.65 0.45 0.19
N ALA A 112 17.79 1.42 -0.08
CA ALA A 112 17.23 1.62 -1.43
C ALA A 112 18.30 1.98 -2.47
N ASP A 113 19.33 2.74 -2.08
CA ASP A 113 20.48 3.08 -2.93
C ASP A 113 21.32 1.82 -3.29
N ASP A 114 21.42 0.86 -2.38
CA ASP A 114 22.10 -0.41 -2.61
C ASP A 114 21.37 -1.33 -3.64
N TYR A 115 20.06 -1.09 -3.86
CA TYR A 115 19.23 -1.84 -4.81
C TYR A 115 19.08 -1.11 -6.16
N ASP A 116 20.22 -0.83 -6.83
CA ASP A 116 20.25 -0.15 -8.13
C ASP A 116 19.26 -0.79 -9.14
N GLY A 117 18.40 0.04 -9.71
CA GLY A 117 17.40 -0.37 -10.69
C GLY A 117 16.11 -0.97 -10.12
N VAL A 118 15.98 -1.17 -8.81
CA VAL A 118 14.73 -1.57 -8.17
C VAL A 118 13.86 -0.31 -7.92
N PRO A 119 12.65 -0.22 -8.51
CA PRO A 119 11.82 0.96 -8.32
C PRO A 119 11.32 1.10 -6.89
N VAL A 120 11.28 2.35 -6.40
CA VAL A 120 10.76 2.72 -5.08
C VAL A 120 9.43 3.44 -5.22
N VAL A 121 8.38 2.89 -4.64
CA VAL A 121 7.05 3.53 -4.50
C VAL A 121 6.93 4.07 -3.08
N ALA A 122 7.01 5.39 -2.92
CA ALA A 122 6.91 6.04 -1.62
C ALA A 122 5.53 6.68 -1.43
N TYR A 123 4.89 6.41 -0.30
CA TYR A 123 3.63 7.02 0.09
C TYR A 123 3.83 8.02 1.23
N MET A 124 3.37 9.26 1.03
CA MET A 124 3.35 10.29 2.06
C MET A 124 1.96 10.36 2.71
N PRO A 125 1.79 9.82 3.92
CA PRO A 125 0.52 9.88 4.65
C PRO A 125 0.25 11.30 5.21
N ASN A 126 -0.99 11.51 5.68
CA ASN A 126 -1.30 12.69 6.48
C ASN A 126 -0.72 12.53 7.89
N LEU A 127 0.18 13.42 8.28
CA LEU A 127 0.87 13.41 9.59
C LEU A 127 0.22 14.35 10.63
N SER A 128 -0.92 14.95 10.34
CA SER A 128 -1.55 15.97 11.22
C SER A 128 -1.98 15.47 12.61
N TRP A 129 -1.88 14.18 12.85
CA TRP A 129 -2.11 13.54 14.16
C TRP A 129 -0.87 13.58 15.07
N TRP A 130 0.30 13.90 14.51
CA TRP A 130 1.59 13.88 15.21
C TRP A 130 1.97 15.27 15.72
N GLU A 131 3.01 15.37 16.56
CA GLU A 131 3.56 16.62 17.09
C GLU A 131 4.28 17.39 15.98
N ASP A 132 4.09 18.71 15.90
CA ASP A 132 4.63 19.56 14.82
C ASP A 132 6.15 19.42 14.66
N GLU A 133 6.92 19.41 15.77
CA GLU A 133 8.37 19.25 15.74
C GLU A 133 8.81 17.91 15.11
N LYS A 134 8.12 16.83 15.45
CA LYS A 134 8.39 15.50 14.85
C LYS A 134 8.01 15.44 13.37
N ILE A 135 6.94 16.15 12.99
CA ILE A 135 6.52 16.25 11.58
C ILE A 135 7.60 16.95 10.77
N ASP A 136 8.11 18.09 11.26
CA ASP A 136 9.12 18.86 10.56
C ASP A 136 10.41 18.05 10.37
N ASP A 137 10.94 17.43 11.43
CA ASP A 137 12.13 16.57 11.37
C ASP A 137 11.94 15.39 10.39
N TYR A 138 10.76 14.74 10.44
CA TYR A 138 10.41 13.64 9.55
C TYR A 138 10.35 14.07 8.08
N LEU A 139 9.65 15.17 7.79
CA LEU A 139 9.47 15.68 6.43
C LEU A 139 10.79 16.19 5.84
N ASP A 140 11.67 16.78 6.64
CA ASP A 140 12.99 17.23 6.20
C ASP A 140 13.89 16.03 5.87
N ALA A 141 13.96 15.03 6.75
CA ALA A 141 14.71 13.80 6.48
C ALA A 141 14.16 13.06 5.25
N PHE A 142 12.84 12.96 5.11
CA PHE A 142 12.23 12.31 3.95
C PHE A 142 12.53 13.04 2.64
N ARG A 143 12.51 14.39 2.67
CA ARG A 143 12.85 15.23 1.52
C ARG A 143 14.31 15.05 1.10
N GLU A 144 15.24 15.09 2.08
CA GLU A 144 16.66 15.07 1.80
C GLU A 144 17.19 13.69 1.42
N LEU A 145 16.65 12.63 2.00
CA LEU A 145 17.21 11.29 1.91
C LEU A 145 16.35 10.34 1.07
N MET A 146 15.02 10.33 1.28
CA MET A 146 14.15 9.33 0.65
C MET A 146 13.65 9.75 -0.74
N LEU A 147 13.34 11.05 -0.95
CA LEU A 147 12.86 11.51 -2.26
C LEU A 147 13.86 11.25 -3.39
N PRO A 148 15.20 11.43 -3.21
CA PRO A 148 16.18 11.11 -4.26
C PRO A 148 16.16 9.62 -4.69
N GLN A 149 15.71 8.71 -3.83
CA GLN A 149 15.59 7.29 -4.11
C GLN A 149 14.21 6.90 -4.68
N THR A 150 13.25 7.83 -4.67
CA THR A 150 11.84 7.55 -5.00
C THR A 150 11.58 7.59 -6.49
N SER A 151 11.09 6.48 -7.07
CA SER A 151 10.66 6.40 -8.47
C SER A 151 9.25 6.98 -8.66
N VAL A 152 8.35 6.71 -7.72
CA VAL A 152 6.96 7.21 -7.74
C VAL A 152 6.56 7.67 -6.33
N LEU A 153 6.25 8.94 -6.19
CA LEU A 153 5.68 9.49 -4.96
C LEU A 153 4.15 9.45 -5.03
N VAL A 154 3.52 8.82 -4.06
CA VAL A 154 2.06 8.74 -3.92
C VAL A 154 1.60 9.59 -2.74
N GLY A 155 0.55 10.38 -2.94
CA GLY A 155 -0.02 11.12 -1.82
C GLY A 155 -1.27 11.93 -2.18
N HIS A 156 -2.02 12.29 -1.15
CA HIS A 156 -3.22 13.11 -1.32
C HIS A 156 -2.83 14.55 -1.69
N HIS A 157 -3.60 15.16 -2.60
CA HIS A 157 -3.37 16.53 -3.10
C HIS A 157 -3.10 17.55 -1.99
N SER A 158 -3.90 17.54 -0.91
CA SER A 158 -3.72 18.49 0.20
C SER A 158 -2.45 18.26 1.01
N THR A 159 -2.03 17.00 1.17
CA THR A 159 -0.80 16.62 1.89
C THR A 159 0.44 17.02 1.08
N LEU A 160 0.52 16.59 -0.18
CA LEU A 160 1.65 16.90 -1.05
C LEU A 160 1.80 18.40 -1.29
N ARG A 161 0.69 19.12 -1.50
CA ARG A 161 0.72 20.57 -1.63
C ARG A 161 1.31 21.26 -0.41
N ARG A 162 0.86 20.89 0.80
CA ARG A 162 1.31 21.51 2.05
C ARG A 162 2.80 21.28 2.28
N TRP A 163 3.28 20.09 1.92
CA TRP A 163 4.67 19.70 2.13
C TRP A 163 5.63 20.23 1.07
N LEU A 164 5.30 20.05 -0.22
CA LEU A 164 6.21 20.37 -1.32
C LEU A 164 6.09 21.82 -1.79
N LEU A 165 4.97 22.48 -1.53
CA LEU A 165 4.65 23.84 -1.98
C LEU A 165 4.09 24.69 -0.82
N PRO A 166 4.78 24.80 0.35
CA PRO A 166 4.28 25.52 1.51
C PRO A 166 4.04 27.00 1.19
N ASP A 167 4.92 27.62 0.41
CA ASP A 167 4.93 29.05 0.06
C ASP A 167 4.24 29.33 -1.29
N TRP A 168 3.27 28.50 -1.69
CA TRP A 168 2.58 28.69 -2.97
C TRP A 168 1.76 29.98 -2.99
N GLU A 169 2.21 30.96 -3.77
CA GLU A 169 1.58 32.28 -3.95
C GLU A 169 0.73 32.40 -5.24
N GLY A 170 0.52 31.29 -5.97
CA GLY A 170 -0.26 31.30 -7.21
C GLY A 170 -1.73 31.69 -6.99
N GLU A 171 -2.34 32.38 -7.95
CA GLU A 171 -3.76 32.77 -7.91
C GLU A 171 -4.72 31.56 -7.91
N ARG A 172 -4.27 30.41 -8.37
CA ARG A 172 -5.00 29.14 -8.39
C ARG A 172 -4.37 28.11 -7.43
N TYR A 173 -5.11 27.10 -7.08
CA TYR A 173 -4.52 25.94 -6.40
C TYR A 173 -3.46 25.27 -7.28
N PRO A 174 -2.37 24.74 -6.69
CA PRO A 174 -1.36 23.99 -7.44
C PRO A 174 -2.00 22.80 -8.15
N SER A 175 -1.68 22.65 -9.42
CA SER A 175 -2.08 21.47 -10.19
C SER A 175 -1.17 20.26 -9.84
N PRO A 176 -1.57 19.04 -10.20
CA PRO A 176 -0.70 17.87 -10.06
C PRO A 176 0.68 18.04 -10.72
N ARG A 177 0.77 18.76 -11.84
CA ARG A 177 2.05 19.06 -12.50
C ARG A 177 2.91 20.07 -11.72
N ASP A 178 2.30 21.00 -11.01
CA ASP A 178 3.05 21.93 -10.15
C ASP A 178 3.65 21.16 -8.95
N ILE A 179 2.91 20.20 -8.38
CA ILE A 179 3.40 19.28 -7.35
C ILE A 179 4.51 18.38 -7.91
N ALA A 180 4.32 17.81 -9.11
CA ALA A 180 5.32 16.95 -9.75
C ALA A 180 6.61 17.73 -10.05
N ARG A 181 6.52 19.02 -10.41
CA ARG A 181 7.70 19.87 -10.58
C ARG A 181 8.47 20.07 -9.30
N ALA A 182 7.78 20.36 -8.19
CA ALA A 182 8.44 20.51 -6.90
C ALA A 182 9.09 19.20 -6.42
N ALA A 183 8.45 18.07 -6.67
CA ALA A 183 9.01 16.74 -6.36
C ALA A 183 10.21 16.40 -7.25
N SER A 184 10.20 16.80 -8.53
CA SER A 184 11.31 16.54 -9.46
C SER A 184 12.58 17.33 -9.10
N GLU A 185 12.45 18.48 -8.45
CA GLU A 185 13.57 19.23 -7.89
C GLU A 185 14.28 18.47 -6.75
N GLN A 186 13.61 17.47 -6.20
CA GLN A 186 14.14 16.55 -5.18
C GLN A 186 14.50 15.15 -5.76
N GLY A 187 14.48 15.00 -7.09
CA GLY A 187 14.84 13.75 -7.76
C GLY A 187 13.69 12.82 -8.14
N VAL A 188 12.46 13.10 -7.76
CA VAL A 188 11.29 12.23 -8.03
C VAL A 188 10.77 12.43 -9.47
N PRO A 189 10.81 11.40 -10.34
CA PRO A 189 10.37 11.53 -11.73
C PRO A 189 8.84 11.50 -11.90
N TYR A 190 8.11 10.79 -11.05
CA TYR A 190 6.65 10.62 -11.15
C TYR A 190 5.95 10.87 -9.83
N VAL A 191 4.81 11.57 -9.87
CA VAL A 191 3.96 11.78 -8.70
C VAL A 191 2.53 11.36 -9.00
N LEU A 192 1.98 10.45 -8.20
CA LEU A 192 0.56 10.11 -8.20
C LEU A 192 -0.15 10.96 -7.15
N VAL A 193 -0.84 11.99 -7.60
CA VAL A 193 -1.61 12.93 -6.78
C VAL A 193 -3.05 12.47 -6.73
N THR A 194 -3.53 12.13 -5.54
CA THR A 194 -4.90 11.63 -5.35
C THR A 194 -5.85 12.70 -4.77
N GLY A 195 -7.13 12.52 -5.01
CA GLY A 195 -8.18 13.35 -4.38
C GLY A 195 -8.20 14.79 -4.87
N VAL A 196 -7.79 15.07 -6.10
CA VAL A 196 -7.92 16.39 -6.70
C VAL A 196 -9.40 16.72 -6.91
N PRO A 197 -9.94 17.77 -6.27
CA PRO A 197 -11.38 18.03 -6.33
C PRO A 197 -11.82 18.46 -7.72
N LEU A 198 -12.89 17.86 -8.21
CA LEU A 198 -13.58 18.22 -9.45
C LEU A 198 -15.01 18.69 -9.13
N PRO A 199 -15.69 19.38 -10.08
CA PRO A 199 -17.12 19.68 -9.98
C PRO A 199 -17.98 18.40 -9.87
N GLU A 200 -19.24 18.55 -9.44
CA GLU A 200 -20.26 17.51 -9.44
C GLU A 200 -19.90 16.27 -8.58
N GLN A 201 -19.33 16.52 -7.40
CA GLN A 201 -18.96 15.44 -6.44
C GLN A 201 -18.01 14.40 -7.03
N HIS A 202 -17.08 14.81 -7.87
CA HIS A 202 -16.04 13.94 -8.40
C HIS A 202 -14.66 14.31 -7.86
N ILE A 203 -13.75 13.38 -7.96
CA ILE A 203 -12.31 13.54 -7.73
C ILE A 203 -11.54 13.06 -8.96
N ASP A 204 -10.37 13.63 -9.16
CA ASP A 204 -9.40 13.17 -10.15
C ASP A 204 -8.16 12.62 -9.42
N ASN A 205 -7.63 11.51 -9.89
CA ASN A 205 -6.37 10.94 -9.44
C ASN A 205 -5.41 10.98 -10.63
N VAL A 206 -4.28 11.65 -10.44
CA VAL A 206 -3.41 12.07 -11.56
C VAL A 206 -1.99 11.60 -11.34
N LEU A 207 -1.48 10.76 -12.24
CA LEU A 207 -0.05 10.50 -12.38
C LEU A 207 0.55 11.57 -13.29
N ALA A 208 1.52 12.30 -12.79
CA ALA A 208 2.13 13.42 -13.52
C ALA A 208 3.66 13.41 -13.44
N THR A 209 4.28 13.98 -14.48
CA THR A 209 5.64 14.50 -14.47
C THR A 209 5.59 16.04 -14.50
N PRO A 210 6.72 16.75 -14.38
CA PRO A 210 6.75 18.21 -14.57
C PRO A 210 6.18 18.65 -15.91
N GLU A 211 6.38 17.85 -16.97
CA GLU A 211 6.05 18.20 -18.35
C GLU A 211 4.63 17.78 -18.74
N THR A 212 4.14 16.64 -18.22
CA THR A 212 2.89 16.05 -18.71
C THR A 212 2.08 15.35 -17.63
N VAL A 213 0.79 15.24 -17.90
CA VAL A 213 -0.11 14.27 -17.21
C VAL A 213 0.01 12.95 -17.96
N VAL A 214 0.42 11.90 -17.25
CA VAL A 214 0.63 10.55 -17.79
C VAL A 214 -0.66 9.74 -17.74
N VAL A 215 -1.33 9.76 -16.57
CA VAL A 215 -2.62 9.12 -16.33
C VAL A 215 -3.51 10.10 -15.57
N HIS A 216 -4.79 10.11 -15.87
CA HIS A 216 -5.80 10.71 -15.01
C HIS A 216 -7.05 9.83 -15.02
N GLU A 217 -7.60 9.56 -13.83
CA GLU A 217 -8.78 8.74 -13.66
C GLU A 217 -9.77 9.45 -12.72
N LYS A 218 -10.97 9.63 -13.23
CA LYS A 218 -12.05 10.34 -12.54
C LYS A 218 -12.99 9.34 -11.86
N PHE A 219 -13.23 9.56 -10.56
CA PHE A 219 -14.14 8.75 -9.76
C PHE A 219 -15.20 9.63 -9.07
N GLU A 220 -16.32 9.02 -8.71
CA GLU A 220 -17.28 9.66 -7.82
C GLU A 220 -16.67 9.80 -6.42
N ARG A 221 -16.98 10.91 -5.78
CA ARG A 221 -16.54 11.14 -4.41
C ARG A 221 -17.49 10.42 -3.45
N ILE A 222 -17.01 9.38 -2.81
CA ILE A 222 -17.75 8.69 -1.76
C ILE A 222 -17.87 9.60 -0.54
N GLU A 223 -19.09 9.79 -0.02
CA GLU A 223 -19.37 10.63 1.17
C GLU A 223 -19.01 9.85 2.46
N ALA A 224 -17.75 9.46 2.59
CA ALA A 224 -17.21 8.79 3.76
C ALA A 224 -15.78 9.24 4.04
N VAL A 225 -15.35 9.06 5.29
CA VAL A 225 -13.95 9.22 5.67
C VAL A 225 -13.33 7.84 5.79
N PHE A 226 -12.33 7.58 4.99
CA PHE A 226 -11.63 6.30 4.95
C PHE A 226 -10.29 6.37 5.68
N ALA A 227 -9.94 5.28 6.37
CA ALA A 227 -8.60 5.04 6.87
C ALA A 227 -7.92 3.97 6.00
N GLY A 228 -6.66 4.21 5.63
CA GLY A 228 -5.85 3.24 4.89
C GLY A 228 -6.02 3.23 3.36
N ALA A 229 -6.79 4.17 2.78
CA ALA A 229 -6.95 4.25 1.32
C ALA A 229 -5.62 4.49 0.60
N GLY A 230 -4.74 5.35 1.15
CA GLY A 230 -3.43 5.64 0.57
C GLY A 230 -2.45 4.47 0.67
N ASP A 231 -2.44 3.75 1.80
CA ASP A 231 -1.68 2.51 1.95
C ASP A 231 -2.15 1.48 0.91
N THR A 232 -3.48 1.25 0.81
CA THR A 232 -4.07 0.33 -0.18
C THR A 232 -3.62 0.64 -1.61
N LEU A 233 -3.70 1.92 -2.02
CA LEU A 233 -3.30 2.34 -3.36
C LEU A 233 -1.82 2.13 -3.62
N SER A 234 -0.96 2.62 -2.72
CA SER A 234 0.49 2.54 -2.91
C SER A 234 1.00 1.10 -2.88
N ALA A 235 0.38 0.24 -2.06
CA ALA A 235 0.68 -1.18 -2.01
C ALA A 235 0.25 -1.91 -3.29
N ALA A 236 -0.97 -1.65 -3.78
CA ALA A 236 -1.45 -2.22 -5.04
C ALA A 236 -0.58 -1.77 -6.23
N LEU A 237 -0.21 -0.48 -6.29
CA LEU A 237 0.69 0.04 -7.33
C LEU A 237 2.05 -0.65 -7.29
N ALA A 238 2.67 -0.76 -6.11
CA ALA A 238 3.95 -1.44 -5.93
C ALA A 238 3.89 -2.92 -6.36
N ALA A 239 2.82 -3.61 -5.99
CA ALA A 239 2.58 -5.00 -6.35
C ALA A 239 2.43 -5.19 -7.87
N LEU A 240 1.64 -4.38 -8.54
CA LEU A 240 1.43 -4.44 -9.99
C LEU A 240 2.73 -4.13 -10.76
N LEU A 241 3.53 -3.16 -10.29
CA LEU A 241 4.85 -2.91 -10.84
C LEU A 241 5.79 -4.12 -10.65
N ALA A 242 5.74 -4.77 -9.49
CA ALA A 242 6.55 -5.96 -9.22
C ALA A 242 6.21 -7.13 -10.15
N THR A 243 4.96 -7.25 -10.63
CA THR A 243 4.56 -8.24 -11.64
C THR A 243 5.08 -7.92 -13.05
N GLY A 244 5.73 -6.77 -13.25
CA GLY A 244 6.29 -6.33 -14.54
C GLY A 244 5.35 -5.47 -15.38
N MET A 245 4.23 -5.03 -14.81
CA MET A 245 3.31 -4.10 -15.48
C MET A 245 3.97 -2.71 -15.63
N ASP A 246 3.73 -2.01 -16.73
CA ASP A 246 4.25 -0.65 -16.89
C ASP A 246 3.53 0.34 -15.96
N LEU A 247 4.21 1.44 -15.61
CA LEU A 247 3.71 2.39 -14.61
C LEU A 247 2.34 3.01 -14.96
N PRO A 248 2.04 3.43 -16.20
CA PRO A 248 0.73 3.94 -16.54
C PRO A 248 -0.41 2.90 -16.41
N GLU A 249 -0.17 1.66 -16.80
CA GLU A 249 -1.14 0.57 -16.67
C GLU A 249 -1.32 0.18 -15.21
N ALA A 250 -0.22 -0.05 -14.47
CA ALA A 250 -0.24 -0.33 -13.04
C ALA A 250 -0.98 0.75 -12.24
N THR A 251 -0.83 2.04 -12.63
CA THR A 251 -1.55 3.13 -11.99
C THR A 251 -3.06 3.03 -12.20
N ARG A 252 -3.51 2.74 -13.42
CA ARG A 252 -4.96 2.60 -13.70
C ARG A 252 -5.56 1.42 -12.94
N GLU A 253 -4.92 0.27 -13.01
CA GLU A 253 -5.38 -0.94 -12.31
C GLU A 253 -5.40 -0.75 -10.79
N ALA A 254 -4.37 -0.12 -10.21
CA ALA A 254 -4.34 0.19 -8.77
C ALA A 254 -5.46 1.15 -8.35
N LEU A 255 -5.79 2.15 -9.19
CA LEU A 255 -6.89 3.09 -8.93
C LEU A 255 -8.26 2.41 -9.03
N VAL A 256 -8.46 1.55 -10.02
CA VAL A 256 -9.70 0.75 -10.16
C VAL A 256 -9.86 -0.22 -8.99
N TYR A 257 -8.78 -0.88 -8.58
CA TYR A 257 -8.78 -1.75 -7.41
C TYR A 257 -9.14 -0.97 -6.14
N LEU A 258 -8.51 0.21 -5.94
CA LEU A 258 -8.83 1.06 -4.78
C LEU A 258 -10.31 1.47 -4.77
N ASP A 259 -10.85 1.93 -5.91
CA ASP A 259 -12.24 2.37 -6.03
C ASP A 259 -13.21 1.28 -5.55
N ARG A 260 -13.01 0.05 -6.01
CA ARG A 260 -13.78 -1.10 -5.56
C ARG A 260 -13.60 -1.42 -4.08
N CYS A 261 -12.38 -1.31 -3.54
CA CYS A 261 -12.14 -1.47 -2.11
C CYS A 261 -12.89 -0.42 -1.27
N LEU A 262 -13.06 0.78 -1.81
CA LEU A 262 -13.77 1.87 -1.12
C LEU A 262 -15.28 1.69 -1.22
N ASP A 263 -15.81 1.28 -2.38
CA ASP A 263 -17.25 1.00 -2.57
C ASP A 263 -17.74 -0.08 -1.61
N GLU A 264 -16.96 -1.15 -1.45
CA GLU A 264 -17.24 -2.27 -0.55
C GLU A 264 -16.70 -2.05 0.89
N GLY A 265 -16.29 -0.81 1.18
CA GLY A 265 -15.71 -0.45 2.46
C GLY A 265 -16.64 -0.70 3.65
N PHE A 266 -16.09 -1.15 4.78
CA PHE A 266 -16.84 -1.54 5.96
C PHE A 266 -16.40 -0.79 7.22
N ARG A 267 -17.25 -0.83 8.26
CA ARG A 267 -16.99 -0.19 9.58
C ARG A 267 -16.88 -1.25 10.66
N PRO A 268 -15.67 -1.66 11.08
CA PRO A 268 -15.53 -2.61 12.19
C PRO A 268 -15.82 -1.97 13.56
N GLY A 269 -15.81 -0.65 13.63
CA GLY A 269 -16.04 0.14 14.84
C GLY A 269 -16.87 1.39 14.57
N MET A 270 -16.83 2.35 15.49
CA MET A 270 -17.60 3.59 15.39
C MET A 270 -16.90 4.70 14.59
N GLY A 271 -15.68 4.46 14.14
CA GLY A 271 -14.83 5.45 13.48
C GLY A 271 -14.94 5.46 11.94
N GLN A 272 -13.80 5.55 11.30
CA GLN A 272 -13.66 5.65 9.84
C GLN A 272 -14.02 4.34 9.15
N VAL A 273 -14.35 4.44 7.86
CA VAL A 273 -14.54 3.28 6.97
C VAL A 273 -13.17 2.71 6.61
N ILE A 274 -13.08 1.39 6.54
CA ILE A 274 -11.90 0.66 6.10
C ILE A 274 -12.15 0.11 4.70
N PRO A 275 -11.21 0.27 3.74
CA PRO A 275 -11.34 -0.34 2.42
C PRO A 275 -11.42 -1.88 2.52
N ASP A 276 -12.40 -2.50 1.87
CA ASP A 276 -12.43 -3.96 1.74
C ASP A 276 -11.47 -4.43 0.64
N ARG A 277 -10.31 -4.86 1.04
CA ARG A 277 -9.25 -5.32 0.12
C ARG A 277 -9.49 -6.70 -0.44
N LEU A 278 -10.46 -7.42 0.12
CA LEU A 278 -10.85 -8.79 -0.26
C LEU A 278 -12.30 -8.85 -0.75
N PHE A 279 -12.83 -7.75 -1.27
CA PHE A 279 -14.22 -7.66 -1.76
C PHE A 279 -14.62 -8.81 -2.69
N TRP A 280 -13.68 -9.31 -3.49
CA TRP A 280 -13.88 -10.42 -4.41
C TRP A 280 -14.03 -11.80 -3.73
N ALA A 281 -13.62 -11.93 -2.47
CA ALA A 281 -13.71 -13.18 -1.69
C ALA A 281 -15.01 -13.30 -0.90
N GLN A 282 -15.88 -12.29 -0.94
CA GLN A 282 -17.18 -12.35 -0.30
C GLN A 282 -18.13 -13.28 -1.07
N PRO A 283 -18.99 -14.07 -0.39
CA PRO A 283 -20.03 -14.82 -1.07
C PRO A 283 -20.95 -13.86 -1.82
N GLU A 284 -21.27 -14.18 -3.08
CA GLU A 284 -22.36 -13.47 -3.77
C GLU A 284 -23.60 -13.53 -2.86
N GLU A 285 -24.19 -12.37 -2.53
CA GLU A 285 -25.47 -12.34 -1.85
C GLU A 285 -26.45 -13.12 -2.70
N ALA A 286 -26.95 -14.25 -2.18
CA ALA A 286 -28.00 -15.00 -2.84
C ALA A 286 -29.15 -14.02 -3.08
N GLU A 287 -29.45 -13.73 -4.35
CA GLU A 287 -30.64 -12.97 -4.72
C GLU A 287 -31.82 -13.60 -3.98
N HIS A 288 -32.34 -12.90 -2.98
CA HIS A 288 -33.59 -13.30 -2.34
C HIS A 288 -34.66 -13.18 -3.42
N GLU A 289 -34.96 -14.29 -4.09
CA GLU A 289 -36.24 -14.44 -4.79
C GLU A 289 -37.33 -14.18 -3.75
N GLU A 290 -38.03 -13.07 -3.91
CA GLU A 290 -39.27 -12.78 -3.20
C GLU A 290 -40.34 -13.80 -3.63
N ASP A 291 -40.22 -15.02 -3.09
CA ASP A 291 -41.34 -15.98 -3.17
C ASP A 291 -42.15 -15.85 -1.86
N GLY A 292 -43.32 -15.26 -2.04
CA GLY A 292 -44.59 -15.46 -1.36
C GLY A 292 -44.55 -15.80 0.14
N GLU A 293 -45.13 -14.89 0.94
CA GLU A 293 -45.51 -15.18 2.33
C GLU A 293 -46.23 -16.49 2.49
N PRO A 294 -45.98 -17.18 3.61
CA PRO A 294 -47.10 -17.46 4.50
C PRO A 294 -46.86 -17.06 5.93
N GLU A 295 -47.87 -16.42 6.50
CA GLU A 295 -48.01 -16.11 7.92
C GLU A 295 -47.74 -17.29 8.83
N GLY A 296 -46.93 -17.09 9.85
CA GLY A 296 -46.72 -18.07 10.91
C GLY A 296 -45.67 -17.66 11.93
N SER A 297 -46.13 -17.02 12.99
CA SER A 297 -45.36 -16.68 14.18
C SER A 297 -44.52 -17.80 14.74
N LEU A 298 -43.24 -17.54 15.05
CA LEU A 298 -42.55 -18.07 16.26
C LEU A 298 -41.21 -17.34 16.49
N SER A 299 -40.95 -17.02 17.73
CA SER A 299 -39.84 -16.24 18.29
C SER A 299 -38.43 -16.77 17.95
N PRO A 300 -37.39 -15.90 17.93
CA PRO A 300 -36.03 -16.29 17.59
C PRO A 300 -35.33 -17.00 18.76
N GLY A 301 -34.86 -18.18 18.49
CA GLY A 301 -33.87 -18.87 19.30
C GLY A 301 -32.48 -18.40 18.95
N ASN A 302 -31.71 -18.10 19.96
CA ASN A 302 -30.31 -17.66 19.93
C ASN A 302 -29.43 -18.87 19.59
N ASP A 303 -29.03 -19.03 18.33
CA ASP A 303 -28.07 -20.07 17.96
C ASP A 303 -26.68 -19.44 17.78
N TYR A 304 -25.83 -19.69 18.79
CA TYR A 304 -24.39 -19.46 18.70
C TYR A 304 -23.78 -20.47 17.74
N PHE A 305 -23.02 -20.01 16.75
CA PHE A 305 -22.19 -20.85 15.91
C PHE A 305 -21.12 -21.55 16.77
N GLU A 306 -21.27 -22.82 17.01
CA GLU A 306 -20.20 -23.69 17.53
C GLU A 306 -19.27 -24.06 16.37
N VAL A 307 -18.06 -23.51 16.37
CA VAL A 307 -16.97 -23.96 15.50
C VAL A 307 -16.42 -25.26 16.10
N PRO A 308 -16.41 -26.39 15.37
CA PRO A 308 -15.83 -27.62 15.92
C PRO A 308 -14.31 -27.51 16.01
N PHE A 309 -13.77 -27.47 17.21
CA PHE A 309 -12.34 -27.66 17.46
C PHE A 309 -11.96 -29.09 17.09
N ASN A 310 -11.15 -29.23 16.06
CA ASN A 310 -10.55 -30.50 15.71
C ASN A 310 -9.22 -30.66 16.48
N GLU A 311 -9.22 -31.44 17.56
CA GLU A 311 -8.00 -31.83 18.23
C GLU A 311 -7.20 -32.81 17.35
N THR A 312 -6.15 -32.34 16.69
CA THR A 312 -5.09 -33.20 16.20
C THR A 312 -3.86 -33.05 17.09
N LYS A 313 -3.61 -34.10 17.87
CA LYS A 313 -2.33 -34.34 18.54
C LYS A 313 -1.25 -34.53 17.48
N HIS A 314 -0.17 -33.70 17.54
CA HIS A 314 1.23 -34.21 17.55
C HIS A 314 2.13 -33.04 17.96
#